data_a1fa5379075e75408dca0625a55140cb
#
_entry.id   a1fa5379075e75408dca0625a55140cb
#
_cell.length_a   1.000
_cell.length_b   1.000
_cell.length_c   1.000
_cell.angle_alpha   90.00
_cell.angle_beta   90.00
_cell.angle_gamma   90.00
#
_symmetry.space_group_name_H-M   'P 1'
#
loop_
_entity.id
_entity.type
_entity.pdbx_description
1 polymer ?
#
loop_
_entity_poly.entity_id
_entity_poly.type
_entity_poly.pdbx_seq_one_letter_code
_entity_poly.pdbx_strand_id
1 'polypeptide(L)'
;VSTPATVSAATAETNIMATRSPRVISISSGKGGVGKTFVSVNLAAHAAAQGHKVLLIDADLGLANVDVMLGLQTSGSIRDLLTEGTSLEELIVPCKQGFDVLPGGSGLHELTNLNVREQQTILDTLRETGRDYDLILIDTAAGIGENVLYFASASETALVVLTPDPTALTDAYALIKVMSQQRGVRRFMVLVNQTDEIDGQITFKRLLSVSDRYLDIYLDYIGYVPQHTDVRKAIQRQKPLIHNGTDLSRHLEKLFDSLLDRPRDSSRSAGLQFFWEHSLAASLGDDDALNTTALQAEGKLQ
;
A
#
# COMPACT_ATOMS: atom_id res chain seq x y z
N VAL A 1 12.64 -60.30 41.31
CA VAL A 1 13.46 -59.22 40.77
C VAL A 1 12.71 -58.69 39.57
N SER A 2 11.92 -57.62 39.78
CA SER A 2 11.08 -57.00 38.77
C SER A 2 11.78 -55.73 38.29
N THR A 3 12.02 -55.63 36.98
CA THR A 3 12.57 -54.44 36.30
C THR A 3 11.42 -53.52 35.93
N PRO A 4 11.48 -52.21 36.20
CA PRO A 4 10.45 -51.29 35.75
C PRO A 4 10.67 -50.87 34.30
N ALA A 5 9.59 -50.85 33.54
CA ALA A 5 9.52 -50.37 32.17
C ALA A 5 9.65 -48.84 32.12
N THR A 6 10.61 -48.36 31.32
CA THR A 6 10.82 -46.95 31.01
C THR A 6 9.78 -46.50 30.00
N VAL A 7 8.85 -45.64 30.40
CA VAL A 7 7.92 -44.93 29.51
C VAL A 7 8.67 -43.76 28.88
N SER A 8 8.97 -43.86 27.59
CA SER A 8 9.50 -42.79 26.77
C SER A 8 8.37 -41.77 26.50
N ALA A 9 8.45 -40.61 27.11
CA ALA A 9 7.61 -39.46 26.77
C ALA A 9 8.09 -38.88 25.44
N ALA A 10 7.37 -39.14 24.35
CA ALA A 10 7.53 -38.45 23.09
C ALA A 10 6.99 -37.03 23.27
N THR A 11 7.89 -36.09 23.43
CA THR A 11 7.60 -34.66 23.31
C THR A 11 7.20 -34.36 21.86
N ALA A 12 5.91 -34.18 21.63
CA ALA A 12 5.40 -33.58 20.40
C ALA A 12 5.85 -32.12 20.37
N GLU A 13 6.91 -31.83 19.65
CA GLU A 13 7.26 -30.47 19.29
C GLU A 13 6.15 -29.94 18.38
N THR A 14 5.22 -29.19 18.96
CA THR A 14 4.27 -28.39 18.25
C THR A 14 5.07 -27.27 17.57
N ASN A 15 5.39 -27.48 16.30
CA ASN A 15 6.02 -26.49 15.44
C ASN A 15 5.02 -25.34 15.27
N ILE A 16 5.06 -24.35 16.18
CA ILE A 16 4.34 -23.10 16.04
C ILE A 16 5.05 -22.38 14.90
N MET A 17 4.58 -22.60 13.66
CA MET A 17 4.91 -21.74 12.54
C MET A 17 4.56 -20.34 12.98
N ALA A 18 5.57 -19.53 13.28
CA ALA A 18 5.42 -18.11 13.48
C ALA A 18 4.75 -17.56 12.20
N THR A 19 3.47 -17.23 12.29
CA THR A 19 2.71 -16.65 11.19
C THR A 19 3.41 -15.35 10.83
N ARG A 20 4.16 -15.36 9.74
CA ARG A 20 4.87 -14.20 9.23
C ARG A 20 3.81 -13.19 8.79
N SER A 21 3.75 -12.04 9.43
CA SER A 21 2.86 -10.96 8.97
C SER A 21 3.23 -10.59 7.53
N PRO A 22 2.25 -10.34 6.65
CA PRO A 22 2.50 -9.90 5.28
C PRO A 22 3.32 -8.63 5.26
N ARG A 23 4.15 -8.44 4.24
CA ARG A 23 4.74 -7.14 3.94
C ARG A 23 3.68 -6.27 3.27
N VAL A 24 3.48 -5.04 3.76
CA VAL A 24 2.48 -4.12 3.22
C VAL A 24 3.19 -2.92 2.60
N ILE A 25 2.98 -2.69 1.31
CA ILE A 25 3.56 -1.57 0.55
C ILE A 25 2.43 -0.77 -0.08
N SER A 26 2.33 0.52 0.25
CA SER A 26 1.45 1.44 -0.48
C SER A 26 2.19 2.07 -1.66
N ILE A 27 1.50 2.19 -2.79
CA ILE A 27 1.96 2.90 -3.97
C ILE A 27 1.13 4.18 -4.07
N SER A 28 1.77 5.32 -3.83
CA SER A 28 1.10 6.61 -3.68
C SER A 28 1.74 7.69 -4.55
N SER A 29 1.01 8.76 -4.83
CA SER A 29 1.55 9.94 -5.54
C SER A 29 0.76 11.19 -5.20
N GLY A 30 1.43 12.33 -5.22
CA GLY A 30 0.75 13.62 -5.08
C GLY A 30 -0.08 14.03 -6.31
N LYS A 31 0.22 13.48 -7.50
CA LYS A 31 -0.40 13.84 -8.78
C LYS A 31 -0.99 12.62 -9.49
N GLY A 32 -2.12 12.82 -10.18
CA GLY A 32 -2.71 11.81 -11.06
C GLY A 32 -1.88 11.60 -12.35
N GLY A 33 -1.98 10.39 -12.94
CA GLY A 33 -1.36 10.09 -14.23
C GLY A 33 0.16 9.82 -14.19
N VAL A 34 0.80 9.80 -13.02
CA VAL A 34 2.23 9.48 -12.90
C VAL A 34 2.55 7.99 -13.06
N GLY A 35 1.54 7.10 -13.15
CA GLY A 35 1.69 5.68 -13.44
C GLY A 35 1.72 4.76 -12.22
N LYS A 36 1.11 5.14 -11.11
CA LYS A 36 1.00 4.29 -9.91
C LYS A 36 0.46 2.90 -10.22
N THR A 37 -0.73 2.81 -10.79
CA THR A 37 -1.41 1.54 -11.11
C THR A 37 -0.57 0.65 -12.03
N PHE A 38 0.16 1.24 -12.99
CA PHE A 38 1.10 0.49 -13.81
C PHE A 38 2.22 -0.13 -12.96
N VAL A 39 2.79 0.63 -12.02
CA VAL A 39 3.82 0.13 -11.09
C VAL A 39 3.24 -0.95 -10.20
N SER A 40 2.06 -0.73 -9.60
CA SER A 40 1.39 -1.67 -8.69
C SER A 40 1.11 -3.02 -9.35
N VAL A 41 0.52 -3.01 -10.55
CA VAL A 41 0.17 -4.21 -11.30
C VAL A 41 1.42 -5.01 -11.73
N ASN A 42 2.46 -4.33 -12.20
CA ASN A 42 3.69 -5.01 -12.63
C ASN A 42 4.50 -5.53 -11.43
N LEU A 43 4.52 -4.82 -10.31
CA LEU A 43 5.15 -5.29 -9.07
C LEU A 43 4.42 -6.52 -8.51
N ALA A 44 3.08 -6.52 -8.52
CA ALA A 44 2.28 -7.68 -8.11
C ALA A 44 2.57 -8.91 -8.96
N ALA A 45 2.57 -8.75 -10.30
CA ALA A 45 2.86 -9.84 -11.23
C ALA A 45 4.30 -10.37 -11.08
N HIS A 46 5.28 -9.49 -10.81
CA HIS A 46 6.66 -9.88 -10.60
C HIS A 46 6.82 -10.69 -9.30
N ALA A 47 6.27 -10.20 -8.19
CA ALA A 47 6.34 -10.91 -6.91
C ALA A 47 5.63 -12.26 -6.96
N ALA A 48 4.47 -12.34 -7.62
CA ALA A 48 3.76 -13.60 -7.82
C ALA A 48 4.58 -14.62 -8.64
N ALA A 49 5.27 -14.17 -9.69
CA ALA A 49 6.16 -15.03 -10.49
C ALA A 49 7.36 -15.55 -9.69
N GLN A 50 7.76 -14.86 -8.62
CA GLN A 50 8.78 -15.33 -7.66
C GLN A 50 8.21 -16.28 -6.60
N GLY A 51 6.93 -16.60 -6.64
CA GLY A 51 6.27 -17.55 -5.73
C GLY A 51 5.67 -16.91 -4.48
N HIS A 52 5.61 -15.58 -4.38
CA HIS A 52 4.91 -14.91 -3.30
C HIS A 52 3.39 -14.98 -3.50
N LYS A 53 2.66 -15.19 -2.41
CA LYS A 53 1.21 -14.96 -2.39
C LYS A 53 0.95 -13.47 -2.27
N VAL A 54 0.39 -12.85 -3.31
CA VAL A 54 0.23 -11.39 -3.41
C VAL A 54 -1.23 -11.00 -3.48
N LEU A 55 -1.63 -10.03 -2.66
CA LEU A 55 -2.89 -9.31 -2.76
C LEU A 55 -2.63 -7.87 -3.23
N LEU A 56 -3.23 -7.48 -4.34
CA LEU A 56 -3.25 -6.10 -4.81
C LEU A 56 -4.60 -5.47 -4.50
N ILE A 57 -4.60 -4.44 -3.67
CA ILE A 57 -5.79 -3.69 -3.27
C ILE A 57 -5.85 -2.40 -4.08
N ASP A 58 -6.94 -2.19 -4.81
CA ASP A 58 -7.23 -0.90 -5.43
C ASP A 58 -7.94 0.00 -4.40
N ALA A 59 -7.20 0.94 -3.84
CA ALA A 59 -7.68 1.90 -2.87
C ALA A 59 -8.03 3.27 -3.50
N ASP A 60 -8.15 3.35 -4.83
CA ASP A 60 -8.75 4.49 -5.53
C ASP A 60 -10.27 4.31 -5.58
N LEU A 61 -10.93 4.65 -4.47
CA LEU A 61 -12.38 4.40 -4.28
C LEU A 61 -13.27 5.22 -5.21
N GLY A 62 -12.71 6.16 -5.95
CA GLY A 62 -13.46 7.00 -6.90
C GLY A 62 -13.26 6.64 -8.35
N LEU A 63 -12.05 6.24 -8.70
CA LEU A 63 -11.61 5.98 -10.07
C LEU A 63 -10.73 4.72 -10.12
N ALA A 64 -11.27 3.59 -9.63
CA ALA A 64 -10.59 2.31 -9.68
C ALA A 64 -10.11 1.98 -11.11
N ASN A 65 -8.86 1.55 -11.23
CA ASN A 65 -8.21 1.33 -12.52
C ASN A 65 -7.46 0.00 -12.61
N VAL A 66 -7.29 -0.73 -11.52
CA VAL A 66 -6.58 -2.03 -11.51
C VAL A 66 -7.34 -3.05 -12.32
N ASP A 67 -8.65 -3.17 -12.13
CA ASP A 67 -9.54 -4.05 -12.87
C ASP A 67 -9.54 -3.74 -14.37
N VAL A 68 -9.61 -2.44 -14.73
CA VAL A 68 -9.54 -1.98 -16.12
C VAL A 68 -8.19 -2.32 -16.73
N MET A 69 -7.08 -2.11 -16.01
CA MET A 69 -5.73 -2.40 -16.49
C MET A 69 -5.49 -3.89 -16.71
N LEU A 70 -6.18 -4.76 -15.98
CA LEU A 70 -6.05 -6.21 -16.05
C LEU A 70 -7.18 -6.88 -16.86
N GLY A 71 -8.19 -6.13 -17.29
CA GLY A 71 -9.37 -6.67 -17.98
C GLY A 71 -10.17 -7.64 -17.12
N LEU A 72 -10.24 -7.36 -15.80
CA LEU A 72 -10.99 -8.17 -14.84
C LEU A 72 -12.47 -7.80 -14.87
N GLN A 73 -13.32 -8.78 -14.68
CA GLN A 73 -14.74 -8.58 -14.38
C GLN A 73 -14.92 -8.72 -12.87
N THR A 74 -15.39 -7.68 -12.22
CA THR A 74 -15.58 -7.61 -10.79
C THR A 74 -17.06 -7.63 -10.47
N SER A 75 -17.46 -8.39 -9.46
CA SER A 75 -18.85 -8.47 -8.96
C SER A 75 -19.08 -7.60 -7.72
N GLY A 76 -18.02 -7.03 -7.15
CA GLY A 76 -18.04 -6.20 -5.96
C GLY A 76 -16.73 -5.42 -5.80
N SER A 77 -16.60 -4.73 -4.70
CA SER A 77 -15.49 -3.83 -4.38
C SER A 77 -15.16 -3.85 -2.89
N ILE A 78 -14.02 -3.27 -2.51
CA ILE A 78 -13.62 -3.08 -1.11
C ILE A 78 -14.72 -2.42 -0.25
N ARG A 79 -15.60 -1.63 -0.84
CA ARG A 79 -16.70 -0.97 -0.15
C ARG A 79 -17.80 -1.92 0.28
N ASP A 80 -17.98 -3.01 -0.45
CA ASP A 80 -19.00 -4.00 -0.14
C ASP A 80 -18.69 -4.73 1.17
N LEU A 81 -17.43 -4.62 1.68
CA LEU A 81 -17.05 -5.03 3.04
C LEU A 81 -17.82 -4.28 4.14
N LEU A 82 -18.40 -3.12 3.83
CA LEU A 82 -19.23 -2.36 4.75
C LEU A 82 -20.68 -2.89 4.82
N THR A 83 -21.03 -3.81 3.91
CA THR A 83 -22.34 -4.45 3.88
C THR A 83 -22.31 -5.69 4.77
N GLU A 84 -23.25 -5.76 5.70
CA GLU A 84 -23.36 -6.88 6.65
C GLU A 84 -23.47 -8.23 5.93
N GLY A 85 -22.61 -9.16 6.29
CA GLY A 85 -22.57 -10.52 5.74
C GLY A 85 -21.69 -10.69 4.49
N THR A 86 -21.06 -9.64 3.97
CA THR A 86 -20.10 -9.75 2.85
C THR A 86 -18.74 -10.16 3.38
N SER A 87 -18.17 -11.23 2.83
CA SER A 87 -16.81 -11.67 3.16
C SER A 87 -15.78 -11.13 2.16
N LEU A 88 -14.53 -10.99 2.60
CA LEU A 88 -13.45 -10.53 1.72
C LEU A 88 -13.18 -11.52 0.58
N GLU A 89 -13.30 -12.81 0.86
CA GLU A 89 -13.09 -13.91 -0.09
C GLU A 89 -14.06 -13.83 -1.27
N GLU A 90 -15.28 -13.32 -1.06
CA GLU A 90 -16.28 -13.14 -2.13
C GLU A 90 -15.94 -11.99 -3.06
N LEU A 91 -15.14 -11.03 -2.59
CA LEU A 91 -14.75 -9.83 -3.34
C LEU A 91 -13.41 -9.97 -4.04
N ILE A 92 -12.55 -10.87 -3.56
CA ILE A 92 -11.25 -11.12 -4.14
C ILE A 92 -11.39 -11.78 -5.51
N VAL A 93 -10.73 -11.21 -6.51
CA VAL A 93 -10.71 -11.71 -7.89
C VAL A 93 -9.33 -12.28 -8.19
N PRO A 94 -9.20 -13.60 -8.44
CA PRO A 94 -7.93 -14.19 -8.82
C PRO A 94 -7.51 -13.73 -10.21
N CYS A 95 -6.27 -13.26 -10.34
CA CYS A 95 -5.70 -12.80 -11.59
C CYS A 95 -4.94 -13.92 -12.31
N LYS A 96 -5.04 -13.96 -13.65
CA LYS A 96 -4.32 -14.95 -14.49
C LYS A 96 -2.80 -14.88 -14.32
N GLN A 97 -2.28 -13.78 -13.80
CA GLN A 97 -0.88 -13.54 -13.54
C GLN A 97 -0.38 -14.11 -12.19
N GLY A 98 -1.25 -14.81 -11.45
CA GLY A 98 -0.88 -15.54 -10.24
C GLY A 98 -0.97 -14.73 -8.95
N PHE A 99 -1.61 -13.57 -8.96
CA PHE A 99 -1.92 -12.77 -7.77
C PHE A 99 -3.42 -12.49 -7.67
N ASP A 100 -3.86 -12.07 -6.51
CA ASP A 100 -5.25 -11.73 -6.24
C ASP A 100 -5.46 -10.22 -6.22
N VAL A 101 -6.65 -9.76 -6.61
CA VAL A 101 -7.05 -8.36 -6.65
C VAL A 101 -8.29 -8.14 -5.80
N LEU A 102 -8.24 -7.14 -4.92
CA LEU A 102 -9.41 -6.58 -4.26
C LEU A 102 -9.78 -5.27 -4.98
N PRO A 103 -10.90 -5.24 -5.73
CA PRO A 103 -11.27 -4.08 -6.53
C PRO A 103 -11.70 -2.89 -5.68
N GLY A 104 -11.38 -1.67 -6.13
CA GLY A 104 -11.73 -0.42 -5.44
C GLY A 104 -13.16 0.06 -5.65
N GLY A 105 -13.79 -0.38 -6.72
CA GLY A 105 -15.12 0.09 -7.13
C GLY A 105 -15.09 1.37 -7.97
N SER A 106 -16.04 1.50 -8.87
CA SER A 106 -16.14 2.68 -9.75
C SER A 106 -17.59 3.20 -9.78
N GLY A 107 -17.75 4.51 -9.76
CA GLY A 107 -18.95 5.15 -10.32
C GLY A 107 -19.90 5.93 -9.42
N LEU A 108 -19.64 6.13 -8.13
CA LEU A 108 -20.48 7.03 -7.32
C LEU A 108 -19.62 8.04 -6.55
N HIS A 109 -19.59 9.29 -7.00
CA HIS A 109 -18.87 10.40 -6.36
C HIS A 109 -19.23 10.63 -4.89
N GLU A 110 -20.42 10.24 -4.47
CA GLU A 110 -20.91 10.43 -3.10
C GLU A 110 -20.22 9.52 -2.07
N LEU A 111 -19.44 8.55 -2.54
CA LEU A 111 -18.86 7.50 -1.71
C LEU A 111 -17.31 7.52 -1.66
N THR A 112 -16.66 8.62 -2.05
CA THR A 112 -15.19 8.68 -2.09
C THR A 112 -14.54 8.82 -0.73
N ASN A 113 -15.26 9.28 0.30
CA ASN A 113 -14.74 9.46 1.64
C ASN A 113 -15.33 8.43 2.59
N LEU A 114 -14.47 7.55 3.12
CA LEU A 114 -14.82 6.65 4.20
C LEU A 114 -14.73 7.41 5.52
N ASN A 115 -15.72 7.23 6.40
CA ASN A 115 -15.60 7.70 7.76
C ASN A 115 -14.69 6.75 8.58
N VAL A 116 -14.30 7.18 9.79
CA VAL A 116 -13.35 6.44 10.64
C VAL A 116 -13.80 5.02 10.93
N ARG A 117 -15.11 4.79 11.17
CA ARG A 117 -15.64 3.45 11.44
C ARG A 117 -15.58 2.55 10.20
N GLU A 118 -15.92 3.08 9.04
CA GLU A 118 -15.82 2.36 7.77
C GLU A 118 -14.39 1.98 7.44
N GLN A 119 -13.45 2.91 7.64
CA GLN A 119 -12.03 2.64 7.52
C GLN A 119 -11.59 1.51 8.45
N GLN A 120 -12.01 1.54 9.72
CA GLN A 120 -11.70 0.49 10.71
C GLN A 120 -12.27 -0.87 10.28
N THR A 121 -13.54 -0.93 9.86
CA THR A 121 -14.18 -2.18 9.42
C THR A 121 -13.41 -2.82 8.27
N ILE A 122 -13.06 -2.04 7.24
CA ILE A 122 -12.27 -2.52 6.10
C ILE A 122 -10.93 -3.10 6.57
N LEU A 123 -10.26 -2.41 7.50
CA LEU A 123 -8.95 -2.85 7.98
C LEU A 123 -9.00 -4.12 8.81
N ASP A 124 -10.01 -4.25 9.68
CA ASP A 124 -10.17 -5.46 10.49
C ASP A 124 -10.36 -6.67 9.58
N THR A 125 -11.19 -6.53 8.56
CA THR A 125 -11.41 -7.59 7.57
C THR A 125 -10.12 -7.92 6.80
N LEU A 126 -9.38 -6.91 6.34
CA LEU A 126 -8.10 -7.09 5.66
C LEU A 126 -7.04 -7.73 6.57
N ARG A 127 -7.10 -7.49 7.88
CA ARG A 127 -6.19 -8.09 8.86
C ARG A 127 -6.43 -9.58 9.04
N GLU A 128 -7.67 -10.00 9.06
CA GLU A 128 -8.03 -11.42 9.24
C GLU A 128 -7.58 -12.24 8.03
N THR A 129 -7.96 -11.81 6.82
CA THR A 129 -7.63 -12.51 5.57
C THR A 129 -6.20 -12.25 5.08
N GLY A 130 -5.65 -11.09 5.41
CA GLY A 130 -4.29 -10.70 4.97
C GLY A 130 -3.17 -11.61 5.45
N ARG A 131 -3.41 -12.43 6.49
CA ARG A 131 -2.44 -13.41 7.01
C ARG A 131 -2.09 -14.52 6.02
N ASP A 132 -2.93 -14.74 5.01
CA ASP A 132 -2.71 -15.76 3.99
C ASP A 132 -1.79 -15.29 2.86
N TYR A 133 -1.39 -14.01 2.87
CA TYR A 133 -0.52 -13.40 1.87
C TYR A 133 0.87 -13.11 2.42
N ASP A 134 1.87 -13.19 1.53
CA ASP A 134 3.26 -12.77 1.83
C ASP A 134 3.45 -11.28 1.62
N LEU A 135 2.75 -10.72 0.61
CA LEU A 135 2.83 -9.33 0.18
C LEU A 135 1.45 -8.75 -0.10
N ILE A 136 1.18 -7.60 0.49
CA ILE A 136 -0.01 -6.78 0.19
C ILE A 136 0.45 -5.48 -0.44
N LEU A 137 -0.05 -5.18 -1.62
CA LEU A 137 0.18 -3.92 -2.34
C LEU A 137 -1.10 -3.10 -2.31
N ILE A 138 -0.98 -1.81 -2.01
CA ILE A 138 -2.12 -0.89 -1.94
C ILE A 138 -1.91 0.21 -2.98
N ASP A 139 -2.66 0.16 -4.09
CA ASP A 139 -2.67 1.22 -5.11
C ASP A 139 -3.63 2.34 -4.66
N THR A 140 -3.09 3.47 -4.20
CA THR A 140 -3.92 4.56 -3.65
C THR A 140 -4.39 5.52 -4.74
N ALA A 141 -5.42 6.31 -4.46
CA ALA A 141 -5.73 7.48 -5.28
C ALA A 141 -4.57 8.48 -5.30
N ALA A 142 -4.63 9.46 -6.20
CA ALA A 142 -3.66 10.55 -6.23
C ALA A 142 -4.03 11.66 -5.23
N GLY A 143 -3.03 12.41 -4.77
CA GLY A 143 -3.21 13.60 -3.93
C GLY A 143 -2.99 13.34 -2.45
N ILE A 144 -3.62 14.19 -1.62
CA ILE A 144 -3.44 14.23 -0.16
C ILE A 144 -4.79 14.06 0.58
N GLY A 145 -5.77 13.43 -0.07
CA GLY A 145 -7.07 13.15 0.55
C GLY A 145 -6.95 12.16 1.73
N GLU A 146 -7.89 12.22 2.67
CA GLU A 146 -7.87 11.41 3.88
C GLU A 146 -7.70 9.91 3.62
N ASN A 147 -8.41 9.35 2.63
CA ASN A 147 -8.25 7.95 2.28
C ASN A 147 -6.82 7.62 1.79
N VAL A 148 -6.21 8.52 0.99
CA VAL A 148 -4.83 8.34 0.52
C VAL A 148 -3.87 8.31 1.70
N LEU A 149 -3.99 9.30 2.59
CA LEU A 149 -3.16 9.41 3.79
C LEU A 149 -3.37 8.20 4.70
N TYR A 150 -4.61 7.75 4.85
CA TYR A 150 -4.96 6.61 5.66
C TYR A 150 -4.30 5.32 5.16
N PHE A 151 -4.57 4.91 3.92
CA PHE A 151 -4.01 3.70 3.34
C PHE A 151 -2.47 3.75 3.22
N ALA A 152 -1.92 4.92 2.85
CA ALA A 152 -0.47 5.07 2.71
C ALA A 152 0.26 5.05 4.06
N SER A 153 -0.29 5.67 5.11
CA SER A 153 0.33 5.69 6.43
C SER A 153 0.25 4.34 7.14
N ALA A 154 -0.73 3.56 6.81
CA ALA A 154 -0.99 2.28 7.38
C ALA A 154 -0.11 1.16 6.81
N SER A 155 0.56 1.39 5.68
CA SER A 155 1.53 0.45 5.12
C SER A 155 2.86 0.48 5.87
N GLU A 156 3.57 -0.66 5.86
CA GLU A 156 4.94 -0.74 6.38
C GLU A 156 5.89 0.17 5.59
N THR A 157 5.66 0.25 4.29
CA THR A 157 6.48 1.03 3.36
C THR A 157 5.59 1.87 2.46
N ALA A 158 5.86 3.16 2.36
CA ALA A 158 5.22 4.06 1.41
C ALA A 158 6.15 4.28 0.20
N LEU A 159 5.75 3.74 -0.97
CA LEU A 159 6.41 4.00 -2.25
C LEU A 159 5.75 5.19 -2.93
N VAL A 160 6.47 6.30 -3.04
CA VAL A 160 6.01 7.51 -3.72
C VAL A 160 6.47 7.50 -5.17
N VAL A 161 5.51 7.53 -6.09
CA VAL A 161 5.76 7.58 -7.54
C VAL A 161 5.56 9.02 -8.03
N LEU A 162 6.55 9.54 -8.75
CA LEU A 162 6.46 10.86 -9.38
C LEU A 162 7.11 10.85 -10.79
N THR A 163 6.91 11.92 -11.54
CA THR A 163 7.58 12.17 -12.83
C THR A 163 8.49 13.39 -12.71
N PRO A 164 9.42 13.66 -13.66
CA PRO A 164 10.29 14.83 -13.64
C PRO A 164 9.56 16.18 -13.74
N ASP A 165 8.28 16.18 -14.02
CA ASP A 165 7.43 17.37 -14.09
C ASP A 165 7.52 18.17 -12.76
N PRO A 166 7.78 19.50 -12.80
CA PRO A 166 7.89 20.32 -11.60
C PRO A 166 6.64 20.30 -10.72
N THR A 167 5.44 20.19 -11.31
CA THR A 167 4.20 20.10 -10.52
C THR A 167 4.10 18.75 -9.82
N ALA A 168 4.48 17.65 -10.47
CA ALA A 168 4.51 16.32 -9.85
C ALA A 168 5.50 16.26 -8.67
N LEU A 169 6.64 16.94 -8.78
CA LEU A 169 7.61 17.05 -7.69
C LEU A 169 7.05 17.84 -6.51
N THR A 170 6.38 18.96 -6.77
CA THR A 170 5.74 19.77 -5.72
C THR A 170 4.65 18.98 -5.01
N ASP A 171 3.81 18.28 -5.77
CA ASP A 171 2.72 17.47 -5.23
C ASP A 171 3.25 16.25 -4.44
N ALA A 172 4.33 15.62 -4.90
CA ALA A 172 5.00 14.54 -4.16
C ALA A 172 5.57 15.06 -2.83
N TYR A 173 6.21 16.23 -2.83
CA TYR A 173 6.68 16.86 -1.59
C TYR A 173 5.52 17.18 -0.65
N ALA A 174 4.38 17.69 -1.15
CA ALA A 174 3.21 17.98 -0.35
C ALA A 174 2.66 16.69 0.31
N LEU A 175 2.55 15.59 -0.44
CA LEU A 175 2.13 14.30 0.08
C LEU A 175 3.07 13.81 1.20
N ILE A 176 4.38 13.79 0.95
CA ILE A 176 5.41 13.37 1.92
C ILE A 176 5.34 14.23 3.18
N LYS A 177 5.22 15.55 3.03
CA LYS A 177 5.12 16.49 4.15
C LYS A 177 3.89 16.20 5.02
N VAL A 178 2.72 16.03 4.41
CA VAL A 178 1.47 15.76 5.14
C VAL A 178 1.55 14.40 5.84
N MET A 179 2.02 13.36 5.15
CA MET A 179 2.22 12.03 5.76
C MET A 179 3.21 12.08 6.92
N SER A 180 4.30 12.82 6.80
CA SER A 180 5.28 12.97 7.87
C SER A 180 4.72 13.73 9.07
N GLN A 181 4.03 14.87 8.84
CA GLN A 181 3.58 15.74 9.90
C GLN A 181 2.29 15.27 10.58
N GLN A 182 1.36 14.71 9.84
CA GLN A 182 0.05 14.29 10.36
C GLN A 182 0.00 12.81 10.73
N ARG A 183 0.78 11.96 10.06
CA ARG A 183 0.74 10.51 10.23
C ARG A 183 2.05 9.91 10.77
N GLY A 184 3.06 10.73 11.06
CA GLY A 184 4.33 10.29 11.64
C GLY A 184 5.18 9.39 10.74
N VAL A 185 4.91 9.34 9.44
CA VAL A 185 5.69 8.53 8.48
C VAL A 185 7.06 9.16 8.31
N ARG A 186 8.14 8.39 8.58
CA ARG A 186 9.51 8.89 8.55
C ARG A 186 10.35 8.36 7.41
N ARG A 187 9.94 7.27 6.78
CA ARG A 187 10.67 6.65 5.66
C ARG A 187 9.77 6.50 4.45
N PHE A 188 10.31 6.90 3.30
CA PHE A 188 9.63 6.80 2.01
C PHE A 188 10.57 6.22 0.99
N MET A 189 10.08 5.32 0.18
CA MET A 189 10.74 4.91 -1.06
C MET A 189 10.27 5.80 -2.20
N VAL A 190 11.16 6.15 -3.11
CA VAL A 190 10.87 7.08 -4.22
C VAL A 190 11.22 6.42 -5.54
N LEU A 191 10.23 6.37 -6.43
CA LEU A 191 10.36 5.89 -7.81
C LEU A 191 10.05 7.03 -8.78
N VAL A 192 10.98 7.33 -9.68
CA VAL A 192 10.76 8.34 -10.73
C VAL A 192 10.35 7.63 -12.02
N ASN A 193 9.12 7.88 -12.47
CA ASN A 193 8.54 7.24 -13.65
C ASN A 193 8.61 8.16 -14.87
N GLN A 194 8.53 7.57 -16.07
CA GLN A 194 8.51 8.27 -17.38
C GLN A 194 9.77 9.12 -17.62
N THR A 195 10.94 8.62 -17.26
CA THR A 195 12.20 9.34 -17.33
C THR A 195 13.37 8.42 -17.71
N ASP A 196 14.50 9.01 -18.01
CA ASP A 196 15.77 8.27 -18.07
C ASP A 196 16.50 8.29 -16.71
N GLU A 197 17.65 7.64 -16.65
CA GLU A 197 18.43 7.49 -15.43
C GLU A 197 18.93 8.84 -14.89
N ILE A 198 19.39 9.72 -15.77
CA ILE A 198 20.01 11.00 -15.41
C ILE A 198 18.94 11.94 -14.84
N ASP A 199 17.84 12.13 -15.55
CA ASP A 199 16.75 12.99 -15.13
C ASP A 199 16.03 12.41 -13.91
N GLY A 200 15.95 11.08 -13.79
CA GLY A 200 15.43 10.40 -12.60
C GLY A 200 16.25 10.72 -11.35
N GLN A 201 17.56 10.63 -11.43
CA GLN A 201 18.46 10.98 -10.33
C GLN A 201 18.42 12.47 -9.99
N ILE A 202 18.34 13.35 -11.00
CA ILE A 202 18.21 14.80 -10.78
C ILE A 202 16.89 15.11 -10.06
N THR A 203 15.80 14.50 -10.50
CA THR A 203 14.46 14.68 -9.90
C THR A 203 14.45 14.23 -8.43
N PHE A 204 15.03 13.06 -8.15
CA PHE A 204 15.15 12.57 -6.78
C PHE A 204 15.99 13.52 -5.91
N LYS A 205 17.16 13.98 -6.40
CA LYS A 205 18.03 14.93 -5.67
C LYS A 205 17.32 16.24 -5.35
N ARG A 206 16.45 16.74 -6.25
CA ARG A 206 15.64 17.94 -6.01
C ARG A 206 14.63 17.70 -4.88
N LEU A 207 13.91 16.57 -4.93
CA LEU A 207 12.98 16.18 -3.89
C LEU A 207 13.70 16.01 -2.54
N LEU A 208 14.84 15.34 -2.52
CA LEU A 208 15.66 15.13 -1.32
C LEU A 208 16.10 16.48 -0.73
N SER A 209 16.67 17.37 -1.55
CA SER A 209 17.16 18.67 -1.10
C SER A 209 16.09 19.54 -0.43
N VAL A 210 14.85 19.53 -0.94
CA VAL A 210 13.76 20.28 -0.32
C VAL A 210 13.24 19.59 0.93
N SER A 211 13.23 18.26 0.94
CA SER A 211 12.79 17.47 2.08
C SER A 211 13.76 17.59 3.26
N ASP A 212 15.05 17.43 3.05
CA ASP A 212 16.09 17.53 4.09
C ASP A 212 16.11 18.91 4.77
N ARG A 213 15.69 19.95 4.05
CA ARG A 213 15.65 21.31 4.59
C ARG A 213 14.51 21.54 5.58
N TYR A 214 13.37 20.85 5.42
CA TYR A 214 12.13 21.16 6.13
C TYR A 214 11.50 19.99 6.87
N LEU A 215 11.95 18.76 6.62
CA LEU A 215 11.36 17.55 7.16
C LEU A 215 12.44 16.66 7.78
N ASP A 216 12.10 16.00 8.89
CA ASP A 216 12.94 14.98 9.53
C ASP A 216 12.50 13.60 9.03
N ILE A 217 12.95 13.23 7.82
CA ILE A 217 12.55 11.99 7.13
C ILE A 217 13.72 11.38 6.36
N TYR A 218 13.54 10.13 5.95
CA TYR A 218 14.48 9.41 5.07
C TYR A 218 13.80 9.13 3.73
N LEU A 219 14.46 9.50 2.63
CA LEU A 219 14.05 9.18 1.27
C LEU A 219 15.03 8.17 0.65
N ASP A 220 14.51 7.00 0.27
CA ASP A 220 15.26 5.96 -0.41
C ASP A 220 14.94 5.97 -1.91
N TYR A 221 15.93 6.24 -2.75
CA TYR A 221 15.76 6.14 -4.20
C TYR A 221 15.73 4.68 -4.65
N ILE A 222 14.62 4.26 -5.23
CA ILE A 222 14.46 2.89 -5.76
C ILE A 222 15.01 2.80 -7.17
N GLY A 223 14.85 3.87 -7.96
CA GLY A 223 15.26 3.93 -9.35
C GLY A 223 14.26 4.66 -10.22
N TYR A 224 14.28 4.35 -11.50
CA TYR A 224 13.44 5.00 -12.50
C TYR A 224 12.73 3.98 -13.39
N VAL A 225 11.65 4.40 -14.04
CA VAL A 225 11.00 3.65 -15.12
C VAL A 225 11.07 4.51 -16.39
N PRO A 226 11.65 4.00 -17.49
CA PRO A 226 11.79 4.76 -18.71
C PRO A 226 10.44 4.99 -19.38
N GLN A 227 10.32 6.14 -20.05
CA GLN A 227 9.20 6.37 -20.96
C GLN A 227 9.36 5.45 -22.19
N HIS A 228 8.40 4.55 -22.40
CA HIS A 228 8.49 3.56 -23.45
C HIS A 228 7.13 3.25 -24.10
N THR A 229 7.12 3.01 -25.41
CA THR A 229 5.89 2.69 -26.15
C THR A 229 5.25 1.38 -25.72
N ASP A 230 6.03 0.44 -25.21
CA ASP A 230 5.52 -0.86 -24.76
C ASP A 230 4.64 -0.76 -23.52
N VAL A 231 4.83 0.28 -22.69
CA VAL A 231 3.94 0.59 -21.56
C VAL A 231 2.51 0.81 -22.09
N ARG A 232 2.36 1.68 -23.10
CA ARG A 232 1.06 1.95 -23.72
C ARG A 232 0.45 0.68 -24.32
N LYS A 233 1.24 -0.14 -25.02
CA LYS A 233 0.79 -1.41 -25.60
C LYS A 233 0.34 -2.42 -24.53
N ALA A 234 1.06 -2.50 -23.40
CA ALA A 234 0.71 -3.36 -22.28
C ALA A 234 -0.65 -2.96 -21.69
N ILE A 235 -0.85 -1.67 -21.42
CA ILE A 235 -2.13 -1.12 -20.94
C ILE A 235 -3.26 -1.41 -21.93
N GLN A 236 -3.06 -1.16 -23.24
CA GLN A 236 -4.07 -1.44 -24.26
C GLN A 236 -4.42 -2.94 -24.38
N ARG A 237 -3.47 -3.82 -24.09
CA ARG A 237 -3.66 -5.27 -24.08
C ARG A 237 -4.19 -5.81 -22.76
N GLN A 238 -4.35 -4.95 -21.77
CA GLN A 238 -4.79 -5.32 -20.41
C GLN A 238 -3.92 -6.44 -19.80
N LYS A 239 -2.59 -6.30 -19.94
CA LYS A 239 -1.61 -7.28 -19.45
C LYS A 239 -0.43 -6.56 -18.82
N PRO A 240 0.11 -7.07 -17.70
CA PRO A 240 1.39 -6.59 -17.17
C PRO A 240 2.48 -6.69 -18.25
N LEU A 241 3.44 -5.76 -18.16
CA LEU A 241 4.57 -5.74 -19.09
C LEU A 241 5.71 -6.67 -18.63
N ILE A 242 5.73 -6.99 -17.33
CA ILE A 242 6.75 -7.83 -16.70
C ILE A 242 6.81 -9.23 -17.34
N HIS A 243 8.00 -9.84 -17.34
CA HIS A 243 8.27 -11.20 -17.86
C HIS A 243 7.94 -11.42 -19.34
N ASN A 244 7.95 -10.36 -20.15
CA ASN A 244 7.73 -10.48 -21.60
C ASN A 244 9.04 -10.56 -22.42
N GLY A 245 10.21 -10.55 -21.75
CA GLY A 245 11.54 -10.70 -22.36
C GLY A 245 12.10 -9.45 -23.02
N THR A 246 11.41 -8.31 -22.96
CA THR A 246 11.94 -7.03 -23.49
C THR A 246 12.97 -6.43 -22.56
N ASP A 247 13.77 -5.47 -23.05
CA ASP A 247 14.74 -4.74 -22.22
C ASP A 247 14.05 -3.98 -21.10
N LEU A 248 12.90 -3.39 -21.38
CA LEU A 248 12.09 -2.71 -20.38
C LEU A 248 11.59 -3.68 -19.29
N SER A 249 11.13 -4.88 -19.68
CA SER A 249 10.72 -5.92 -18.73
C SER A 249 11.87 -6.28 -17.79
N ARG A 250 13.05 -6.56 -18.34
CA ARG A 250 14.24 -6.88 -17.53
C ARG A 250 14.70 -5.72 -16.63
N HIS A 251 14.51 -4.48 -17.09
CA HIS A 251 14.76 -3.31 -16.24
C HIS A 251 13.79 -3.25 -15.05
N LEU A 252 12.50 -3.46 -15.30
CA LEU A 252 11.48 -3.48 -14.24
C LEU A 252 11.70 -4.65 -13.27
N GLU A 253 12.06 -5.83 -13.76
CA GLU A 253 12.37 -7.00 -12.93
C GLU A 253 13.47 -6.67 -11.93
N LYS A 254 14.61 -6.14 -12.37
CA LYS A 254 15.72 -5.74 -11.51
C LYS A 254 15.33 -4.63 -10.52
N LEU A 255 14.50 -3.68 -10.96
CA LEU A 255 14.00 -2.60 -10.11
C LEU A 255 13.14 -3.15 -8.97
N PHE A 256 12.23 -4.07 -9.30
CA PHE A 256 11.33 -4.68 -8.33
C PHE A 256 12.05 -5.68 -7.41
N ASP A 257 13.03 -6.43 -7.89
CA ASP A 257 13.93 -7.23 -7.05
C ASP A 257 14.59 -6.35 -6.00
N SER A 258 15.22 -5.25 -6.42
CA SER A 258 15.85 -4.28 -5.51
C SER A 258 14.87 -3.70 -4.48
N LEU A 259 13.59 -3.53 -4.84
CA LEU A 259 12.55 -3.06 -3.92
C LEU A 259 12.16 -4.15 -2.92
N LEU A 260 11.95 -5.37 -3.39
CA LEU A 260 11.51 -6.50 -2.56
C LEU A 260 12.61 -6.98 -1.62
N ASP A 261 13.87 -6.92 -2.03
CA ASP A 261 15.04 -7.33 -1.22
C ASP A 261 15.37 -6.33 -0.10
N ARG A 262 14.79 -5.13 -0.10
CA ARG A 262 15.04 -4.16 0.97
C ARG A 262 14.57 -4.67 2.32
N PRO A 263 15.36 -4.46 3.38
CA PRO A 263 14.97 -4.86 4.72
C PRO A 263 13.63 -4.24 5.11
N ARG A 264 12.82 -5.04 5.80
CA ARG A 264 11.60 -4.54 6.45
C ARG A 264 11.98 -3.54 7.54
N ASP A 265 11.19 -2.49 7.68
CA ASP A 265 11.39 -1.53 8.77
C ASP A 265 10.91 -2.18 10.08
N SER A 266 11.87 -2.69 10.88
CA SER A 266 11.58 -3.36 12.15
C SER A 266 10.96 -2.42 13.21
N SER A 267 11.11 -1.11 13.06
CA SER A 267 10.45 -0.13 13.93
C SER A 267 8.95 0.00 13.66
N ARG A 268 8.51 -0.46 12.48
CA ARG A 268 7.14 -0.54 12.03
C ARG A 268 6.68 -2.00 11.85
N SER A 269 7.40 -2.94 12.46
CA SER A 269 7.29 -4.37 12.21
C SER A 269 6.08 -5.01 12.87
N ALA A 270 4.90 -4.51 12.57
CA ALA A 270 3.71 -5.27 12.87
C ALA A 270 2.78 -5.42 11.65
N GLY A 271 3.23 -5.14 10.43
CA GLY A 271 2.39 -5.28 9.24
C GLY A 271 1.04 -4.58 9.42
N LEU A 272 -0.08 -5.30 9.21
CA LEU A 272 -1.42 -4.80 9.52
C LEU A 272 -1.67 -4.44 11.00
N GLN A 273 -0.80 -4.84 11.94
CA GLN A 273 -0.90 -4.47 13.36
C GLN A 273 -0.57 -2.98 13.61
N PHE A 274 0.33 -2.41 12.83
CA PHE A 274 0.64 -0.98 12.86
C PHE A 274 -0.56 -0.12 12.42
N PHE A 275 -1.35 -0.62 11.50
CA PHE A 275 -2.64 -0.06 11.12
C PHE A 275 -3.53 0.19 12.35
N TRP A 276 -3.61 -0.79 13.23
CA TRP A 276 -4.48 -0.77 14.39
C TRP A 276 -4.06 0.26 15.45
N GLU A 277 -2.79 0.29 15.82
CA GLU A 277 -2.30 1.16 16.89
C GLU A 277 -2.41 2.65 16.52
N HIS A 278 -2.18 3.01 15.24
CA HIS A 278 -2.32 4.39 14.78
C HIS A 278 -3.78 4.83 14.62
N SER A 279 -4.67 3.95 14.18
CA SER A 279 -6.10 4.25 14.09
C SER A 279 -6.73 4.43 15.46
N LEU A 280 -6.34 3.61 16.45
CA LEU A 280 -6.82 3.76 17.82
C LEU A 280 -6.32 5.07 18.46
N ALA A 281 -5.06 5.44 18.24
CA ALA A 281 -4.51 6.69 18.77
C ALA A 281 -5.16 7.93 18.16
N ALA A 282 -5.53 7.87 16.87
CA ALA A 282 -6.24 8.96 16.21
C ALA A 282 -7.70 9.08 16.68
N SER A 283 -8.40 7.95 16.91
CA SER A 283 -9.79 7.96 17.37
C SER A 283 -9.93 8.34 18.84
N LEU A 284 -8.95 8.02 19.69
CA LEU A 284 -8.94 8.43 21.10
C LEU A 284 -8.57 9.90 21.28
N GLY A 285 -7.81 10.49 20.34
CA GLY A 285 -7.45 11.91 20.36
C GLY A 285 -8.61 12.86 20.01
N ASP A 286 -9.52 12.43 19.16
CA ASP A 286 -10.69 13.25 18.76
C ASP A 286 -11.82 13.23 19.83
N ASP A 287 -12.01 12.13 20.54
CA ASP A 287 -13.00 12.06 21.62
C ASP A 287 -12.60 12.90 22.85
N ASP A 288 -11.31 13.02 23.17
CA ASP A 288 -10.83 13.89 24.25
C ASP A 288 -10.95 15.39 23.89
N ALA A 289 -10.81 15.75 22.62
CA ALA A 289 -10.98 17.12 22.16
C ALA A 289 -12.46 17.59 22.22
N LEU A 290 -13.39 16.70 21.93
CA LEU A 290 -14.83 16.98 22.00
C LEU A 290 -15.33 17.06 23.46
N ASN A 291 -14.82 16.22 24.34
CA ASN A 291 -15.18 16.24 25.78
C ASN A 291 -14.62 17.47 26.51
N THR A 292 -13.43 17.95 26.12
CA THR A 292 -12.84 19.16 26.74
C THR A 292 -13.60 20.44 26.32
N THR A 293 -14.16 20.46 25.10
CA THR A 293 -14.95 21.60 24.63
C THR A 293 -16.36 21.65 25.24
N ALA A 294 -16.95 20.50 25.54
CA ALA A 294 -18.26 20.41 26.20
C ALA A 294 -18.19 20.87 27.66
N LEU A 295 -17.15 20.48 28.40
CA LEU A 295 -16.93 20.89 29.80
C LEU A 295 -16.60 22.38 29.96
N GLN A 296 -16.00 23.01 28.95
CA GLN A 296 -15.76 24.46 28.95
C GLN A 296 -16.98 25.30 28.59
N ALA A 297 -17.96 24.73 27.91
CA ALA A 297 -19.22 25.41 27.58
C ALA A 297 -20.19 25.44 28.78
N GLU A 298 -20.20 24.41 29.64
CA GLU A 298 -21.03 24.35 30.85
C GLU A 298 -20.49 25.21 32.01
N GLY A 299 -19.19 25.46 32.07
CA GLY A 299 -18.54 26.28 33.10
C GLY A 299 -18.72 27.81 32.95
N LYS A 300 -19.34 28.30 31.87
CA LYS A 300 -19.60 29.73 31.62
C LYS A 300 -21.03 30.20 31.88
N LEU A 301 -21.87 29.35 32.43
CA LEU A 301 -23.30 29.63 32.74
C LEU A 301 -23.61 29.56 34.25
N GLN A 302 -22.60 29.77 35.09
CA GLN A 302 -22.81 30.03 36.52
C GLN A 302 -22.20 31.37 36.95
#